data_86c73c7e0c4cb188b4ea8752e4fb9533
#
_entry.id   86c73c7e0c4cb188b4ea8752e4fb9533
#
_cell.length_a   1.000
_cell.length_b   1.000
_cell.length_c   1.000
_cell.angle_alpha   90.00
_cell.angle_beta   90.00
_cell.angle_gamma   90.00
#
_symmetry.space_group_name_H-M   'P 1'
#
loop_
_entity.id
_entity.type
_entity.pdbx_description
1 polymer ?
#
loop_
_entity_poly.entity_id
_entity_poly.type
_entity_poly.pdbx_seq_one_letter_code
_entity_poly.pdbx_strand_id
1 'polypeptide(L)'
;MAGPMIFQFIGETIDTALNTYVNTTAGAVVSTFVTLAVLLTTFHYVMNGFMMVLGKVEAPFSTFLLSCGKFLLISAFALNADMYLTWVVEAIRGLESALAASFSGSNGMSPTSVYGVVDDAFGKGLDLSAQLWEKAGNRGWSETGMAVGEYINACIIALATLIIALPAGAMIVMAKAVLSIMLGIGPLFVMLLMWAPTKQFFDRWFSVVMTALFQIALLAAVLSFAMKAFLAFVGPVEIDSDQNPLFTSLQLLVVSSVMLYILYKVNDYAAQLAGGMSSAAITFGGMARSAAGMASAPGRAAGGLNNMVNPTSTRLDPRTGHQTTARRSEHLAMGRSIWARNPAYRDGVKERLASAWGKQPGGKVEK
;
A
#
# COMPACT_ATOMS: atom_id res chain seq x y z
N MET A 1 -23.85 -28.60 5.16
CA MET A 1 -24.30 -27.81 4.00
C MET A 1 -23.09 -27.10 3.44
N ALA A 2 -22.95 -26.95 2.09
CA ALA A 2 -21.89 -26.12 1.56
C ALA A 2 -22.11 -24.68 2.07
N GLY A 3 -21.09 -24.08 2.68
CA GLY A 3 -21.19 -22.71 3.18
C GLY A 3 -21.50 -21.72 2.06
N PRO A 4 -21.90 -20.49 2.37
CA PRO A 4 -22.21 -19.49 1.35
C PRO A 4 -20.96 -19.17 0.53
N MET A 5 -20.96 -19.48 -0.76
CA MET A 5 -19.87 -19.15 -1.72
C MET A 5 -19.98 -17.69 -2.19
N ILE A 6 -20.10 -16.75 -1.26
CA ILE A 6 -20.37 -15.33 -1.58
C ILE A 6 -19.10 -14.66 -2.16
N PHE A 7 -17.98 -14.83 -1.47
CA PHE A 7 -16.73 -14.22 -1.89
C PHE A 7 -16.15 -14.87 -3.16
N GLN A 8 -16.35 -16.17 -3.32
CA GLN A 8 -15.97 -16.89 -4.54
C GLN A 8 -16.80 -16.40 -5.73
N PHE A 9 -18.11 -16.30 -5.61
CA PHE A 9 -18.98 -15.78 -6.67
C PHE A 9 -18.62 -14.34 -7.07
N ILE A 10 -18.44 -13.46 -6.09
CA ILE A 10 -18.01 -12.07 -6.33
C ILE A 10 -16.62 -12.06 -6.99
N GLY A 11 -15.69 -12.84 -6.48
CA GLY A 11 -14.32 -12.93 -6.98
C GLY A 11 -14.27 -13.41 -8.43
N GLU A 12 -14.95 -14.49 -8.78
CA GLU A 12 -15.01 -15.02 -10.15
C GLU A 12 -15.63 -14.04 -11.13
N THR A 13 -16.71 -13.36 -10.71
CA THR A 13 -17.37 -12.33 -11.54
C THR A 13 -16.41 -11.16 -11.83
N ILE A 14 -15.73 -10.68 -10.78
CA ILE A 14 -14.78 -9.58 -10.91
C ILE A 14 -13.55 -10.01 -11.70
N ASP A 15 -12.97 -11.19 -11.44
CA ASP A 15 -11.82 -11.71 -12.17
C ASP A 15 -12.13 -11.84 -13.68
N THR A 16 -13.34 -12.28 -14.05
CA THR A 16 -13.79 -12.32 -15.45
C THR A 16 -13.85 -10.95 -16.08
N ALA A 17 -14.44 -9.98 -15.38
CA ALA A 17 -14.50 -8.58 -15.83
C ALA A 17 -13.10 -7.96 -15.98
N LEU A 18 -12.21 -8.20 -15.01
CA LEU A 18 -10.83 -7.71 -15.03
C LEU A 18 -10.02 -8.35 -16.17
N ASN A 19 -10.22 -9.64 -16.45
CA ASN A 19 -9.57 -10.31 -17.57
C ASN A 19 -9.99 -9.71 -18.92
N THR A 20 -11.29 -9.47 -19.09
CA THR A 20 -11.81 -8.80 -20.27
C THR A 20 -11.23 -7.39 -20.41
N TYR A 21 -11.16 -6.64 -19.31
CA TYR A 21 -10.53 -5.31 -19.28
C TYR A 21 -9.06 -5.34 -19.71
N VAL A 22 -8.25 -6.25 -19.18
CA VAL A 22 -6.83 -6.36 -19.55
C VAL A 22 -6.66 -6.59 -21.04
N ASN A 23 -7.39 -7.56 -21.59
CA ASN A 23 -7.30 -7.91 -23.01
C ASN A 23 -7.71 -6.76 -23.92
N THR A 24 -8.82 -6.10 -23.64
CA THR A 24 -9.33 -4.99 -24.47
C THR A 24 -8.44 -3.74 -24.32
N THR A 25 -8.03 -3.41 -23.09
CA THR A 25 -7.25 -2.19 -22.84
C THR A 25 -5.83 -2.32 -23.36
N ALA A 26 -5.16 -3.46 -23.18
CA ALA A 26 -3.81 -3.66 -23.71
C ALA A 26 -3.78 -3.50 -25.24
N GLY A 27 -4.75 -4.08 -25.97
CA GLY A 27 -4.90 -3.91 -27.42
C GLY A 27 -5.13 -2.45 -27.82
N ALA A 28 -6.03 -1.74 -27.12
CA ALA A 28 -6.30 -0.34 -27.36
C ALA A 28 -5.08 0.56 -27.10
N VAL A 29 -4.34 0.31 -26.03
CA VAL A 29 -3.10 1.04 -25.71
C VAL A 29 -2.07 0.82 -26.81
N VAL A 30 -1.81 -0.42 -27.22
CA VAL A 30 -0.85 -0.72 -28.29
C VAL A 30 -1.24 0.00 -29.57
N SER A 31 -2.48 -0.10 -30.04
CA SER A 31 -2.94 0.53 -31.27
C SER A 31 -2.82 2.07 -31.25
N THR A 32 -3.08 2.68 -30.10
CA THR A 32 -3.01 4.13 -29.93
C THR A 32 -1.56 4.63 -29.93
N PHE A 33 -0.65 3.92 -29.31
CA PHE A 33 0.73 4.41 -29.08
C PHE A 33 1.75 3.88 -30.08
N VAL A 34 1.42 2.90 -30.94
CA VAL A 34 2.36 2.34 -31.92
C VAL A 34 2.95 3.40 -32.83
N THR A 35 2.15 4.30 -33.38
CA THR A 35 2.61 5.37 -34.28
C THR A 35 3.58 6.32 -33.57
N LEU A 36 3.26 6.71 -32.33
CA LEU A 36 4.13 7.56 -31.53
C LEU A 36 5.46 6.87 -31.20
N ALA A 37 5.41 5.58 -30.86
CA ALA A 37 6.62 4.79 -30.59
C ALA A 37 7.55 4.70 -31.80
N VAL A 38 6.98 4.48 -33.00
CA VAL A 38 7.75 4.44 -34.25
C VAL A 38 8.40 5.80 -34.53
N LEU A 39 7.66 6.91 -34.39
CA LEU A 39 8.21 8.27 -34.57
C LEU A 39 9.34 8.56 -33.59
N LEU A 40 9.15 8.30 -32.31
CA LEU A 40 10.17 8.52 -31.29
C LEU A 40 11.41 7.65 -31.48
N THR A 41 11.21 6.40 -31.90
CA THR A 41 12.31 5.47 -32.19
C THR A 41 13.11 5.96 -33.41
N THR A 42 12.43 6.39 -34.47
CA THR A 42 13.09 6.97 -35.65
C THR A 42 13.89 8.20 -35.26
N PHE A 43 13.29 9.12 -34.52
CA PHE A 43 13.99 10.31 -34.01
C PHE A 43 15.21 9.94 -33.16
N HIS A 44 15.09 8.96 -32.28
CA HIS A 44 16.20 8.49 -31.45
C HIS A 44 17.38 7.98 -32.30
N TYR A 45 17.13 7.18 -33.32
CA TYR A 45 18.19 6.67 -34.21
C TYR A 45 18.81 7.76 -35.07
N VAL A 46 18.04 8.72 -35.56
CA VAL A 46 18.57 9.89 -36.30
C VAL A 46 19.49 10.70 -35.40
N MET A 47 19.09 10.98 -34.17
CA MET A 47 19.93 11.72 -33.20
C MET A 47 21.19 10.94 -32.82
N ASN A 48 21.08 9.61 -32.61
CA ASN A 48 22.28 8.81 -32.37
C ASN A 48 23.24 8.78 -33.55
N GLY A 49 22.73 8.64 -34.77
CA GLY A 49 23.52 8.71 -35.98
C GLY A 49 24.26 10.07 -36.11
N PHE A 50 23.56 11.17 -35.83
CA PHE A 50 24.17 12.50 -35.82
C PHE A 50 25.28 12.62 -34.75
N MET A 51 25.09 12.09 -33.54
CA MET A 51 26.12 12.08 -32.50
C MET A 51 27.33 11.22 -32.87
N MET A 52 27.13 10.11 -33.61
CA MET A 52 28.21 9.27 -34.14
C MET A 52 29.02 10.00 -35.17
N VAL A 53 28.39 10.73 -36.10
CA VAL A 53 29.08 11.55 -37.12
C VAL A 53 29.91 12.67 -36.46
N LEU A 54 29.44 13.24 -35.36
CA LEU A 54 30.16 14.23 -34.59
C LEU A 54 31.32 13.66 -33.74
N GLY A 55 31.54 12.33 -33.76
CA GLY A 55 32.61 11.69 -32.99
C GLY A 55 32.40 11.67 -31.47
N LYS A 56 31.18 11.92 -31.00
CA LYS A 56 30.85 11.98 -29.57
C LYS A 56 30.56 10.61 -28.94
N VAL A 57 30.54 9.53 -29.72
CA VAL A 57 30.24 8.17 -29.27
C VAL A 57 31.46 7.29 -29.37
N GLU A 58 31.95 6.79 -28.25
CA GLU A 58 33.00 5.78 -28.22
C GLU A 58 32.43 4.43 -28.70
N ALA A 59 33.20 3.68 -29.52
CA ALA A 59 32.79 2.38 -30.09
C ALA A 59 31.41 2.40 -30.77
N PRO A 60 31.21 3.21 -31.84
CA PRO A 60 29.88 3.50 -32.41
C PRO A 60 29.13 2.27 -32.90
N PHE A 61 29.83 1.26 -33.45
CA PHE A 61 29.19 0.04 -33.97
C PHE A 61 28.64 -0.85 -32.88
N SER A 62 29.37 -1.12 -31.83
CA SER A 62 28.91 -1.97 -30.72
C SER A 62 27.77 -1.33 -29.95
N THR A 63 27.86 0.00 -29.69
CA THR A 63 26.80 0.77 -29.02
C THR A 63 25.52 0.78 -29.84
N PHE A 64 25.63 0.95 -31.16
CA PHE A 64 24.49 0.90 -32.07
C PHE A 64 23.83 -0.50 -32.08
N LEU A 65 24.61 -1.56 -32.21
CA LEU A 65 24.09 -2.94 -32.27
C LEU A 65 23.37 -3.32 -30.98
N LEU A 66 23.92 -2.96 -29.81
CA LEU A 66 23.28 -3.20 -28.50
C LEU A 66 22.00 -2.38 -28.36
N SER A 67 21.98 -1.13 -28.84
CA SER A 67 20.76 -0.32 -28.86
C SER A 67 19.70 -0.94 -29.76
N CYS A 68 20.03 -1.40 -30.95
CA CYS A 68 19.09 -2.06 -31.84
C CYS A 68 18.51 -3.33 -31.20
N GLY A 69 19.35 -4.18 -30.59
CA GLY A 69 18.88 -5.37 -29.88
C GLY A 69 17.91 -5.06 -28.74
N LYS A 70 18.23 -4.04 -27.93
CA LYS A 70 17.35 -3.56 -26.86
C LYS A 70 16.01 -3.07 -27.41
N PHE A 71 16.02 -2.23 -28.44
CA PHE A 71 14.77 -1.70 -29.02
C PHE A 71 13.93 -2.79 -29.67
N LEU A 72 14.53 -3.76 -30.38
CA LEU A 72 13.84 -4.90 -30.96
C LEU A 72 13.14 -5.75 -29.88
N LEU A 73 13.86 -6.05 -28.81
CA LEU A 73 13.31 -6.84 -27.72
C LEU A 73 12.14 -6.12 -27.03
N ILE A 74 12.31 -4.87 -26.72
CA ILE A 74 11.24 -4.09 -26.05
C ILE A 74 10.05 -3.90 -26.99
N SER A 75 10.27 -3.61 -28.28
CA SER A 75 9.20 -3.43 -29.26
C SER A 75 8.38 -4.69 -29.47
N ALA A 76 9.01 -5.88 -29.42
CA ALA A 76 8.29 -7.15 -29.55
C ALA A 76 7.23 -7.32 -28.46
N PHE A 77 7.51 -6.89 -27.22
CA PHE A 77 6.54 -6.95 -26.11
C PHE A 77 5.65 -5.73 -26.00
N ALA A 78 6.13 -4.52 -26.33
CA ALA A 78 5.40 -3.28 -26.15
C ALA A 78 4.45 -2.94 -27.29
N LEU A 79 4.76 -3.35 -28.53
CA LEU A 79 4.00 -2.99 -29.73
C LEU A 79 3.21 -4.16 -30.31
N ASN A 80 3.21 -5.30 -29.67
CA ASN A 80 2.42 -6.47 -30.06
C ASN A 80 1.56 -6.91 -28.87
N ALA A 81 0.25 -6.67 -28.95
CA ALA A 81 -0.68 -6.98 -27.87
C ALA A 81 -0.70 -8.48 -27.52
N ASP A 82 -0.66 -9.37 -28.50
CA ASP A 82 -0.70 -10.81 -28.28
C ASP A 82 0.56 -11.30 -27.56
N MET A 83 1.73 -10.82 -27.98
CA MET A 83 3.00 -11.13 -27.32
C MET A 83 3.04 -10.59 -25.88
N TYR A 84 2.54 -9.38 -25.66
CA TYR A 84 2.44 -8.81 -24.32
C TYR A 84 1.51 -9.63 -23.42
N LEU A 85 0.33 -9.99 -23.90
CA LEU A 85 -0.65 -10.78 -23.16
C LEU A 85 -0.09 -12.18 -22.82
N THR A 86 0.48 -12.88 -23.81
CA THR A 86 0.96 -14.25 -23.63
C THR A 86 2.21 -14.34 -22.75
N TRP A 87 3.15 -13.40 -22.88
CA TRP A 87 4.42 -13.52 -22.16
C TRP A 87 4.48 -12.70 -20.88
N VAL A 88 3.96 -11.46 -20.90
CA VAL A 88 4.07 -10.58 -19.74
C VAL A 88 2.90 -10.81 -18.79
N VAL A 89 1.67 -10.77 -19.28
CA VAL A 89 0.48 -10.90 -18.44
C VAL A 89 0.37 -12.31 -17.85
N GLU A 90 0.55 -13.36 -18.66
CA GLU A 90 0.50 -14.73 -18.18
C GLU A 90 1.65 -15.07 -17.21
N ALA A 91 2.86 -14.54 -17.46
CA ALA A 91 3.97 -14.72 -16.52
C ALA A 91 3.67 -14.08 -15.15
N ILE A 92 3.11 -12.87 -15.14
CA ILE A 92 2.75 -12.17 -13.90
C ILE A 92 1.61 -12.90 -13.17
N ARG A 93 0.61 -13.38 -13.88
CA ARG A 93 -0.48 -14.18 -13.30
C ARG A 93 0.00 -15.55 -12.80
N GLY A 94 0.90 -16.18 -13.53
CA GLY A 94 1.55 -17.41 -13.10
C GLY A 94 2.34 -17.20 -11.79
N LEU A 95 3.05 -16.07 -11.70
CA LEU A 95 3.77 -15.69 -10.49
C LEU A 95 2.79 -15.39 -9.32
N GLU A 96 1.68 -14.68 -9.59
CA GLU A 96 0.61 -14.43 -8.62
C GLU A 96 0.09 -15.75 -8.03
N SER A 97 -0.30 -16.69 -8.88
CA SER A 97 -0.84 -17.98 -8.47
C SER A 97 0.17 -18.83 -7.70
N ALA A 98 1.42 -18.85 -8.14
CA ALA A 98 2.49 -19.60 -7.49
C ALA A 98 2.82 -19.02 -6.10
N LEU A 99 2.91 -17.70 -5.97
CA LEU A 99 3.12 -17.04 -4.68
C LEU A 99 1.94 -17.26 -3.73
N ALA A 100 0.72 -17.06 -4.18
CA ALA A 100 -0.46 -17.28 -3.38
C ALA A 100 -0.54 -18.74 -2.89
N ALA A 101 -0.28 -19.73 -3.74
CA ALA A 101 -0.24 -21.14 -3.39
C ALA A 101 0.85 -21.45 -2.37
N SER A 102 2.05 -20.92 -2.56
CA SER A 102 3.20 -21.15 -1.67
C SER A 102 2.97 -20.61 -0.27
N PHE A 103 2.40 -19.42 -0.16
CA PHE A 103 2.15 -18.75 1.12
C PHE A 103 0.89 -19.24 1.83
N SER A 104 -0.11 -19.77 1.13
CA SER A 104 -1.32 -20.31 1.75
C SER A 104 -1.10 -21.65 2.49
N GLY A 105 0.05 -22.28 2.27
CA GLY A 105 0.43 -23.51 2.98
C GLY A 105 -0.46 -24.72 2.64
N SER A 106 -1.20 -24.68 1.54
CA SER A 106 -1.99 -25.80 1.03
C SER A 106 -1.55 -26.15 -0.38
N ASN A 107 -1.31 -27.46 -0.60
CA ASN A 107 -0.93 -28.00 -1.90
C ASN A 107 -2.05 -27.73 -2.92
N GLY A 108 -1.83 -26.83 -3.86
CA GLY A 108 -2.68 -26.66 -5.03
C GLY A 108 -3.77 -25.58 -4.95
N MET A 109 -3.66 -24.60 -4.06
CA MET A 109 -4.61 -23.50 -4.01
C MET A 109 -4.38 -22.51 -5.19
N SER A 110 -5.36 -22.46 -6.12
CA SER A 110 -5.42 -21.43 -7.16
C SER A 110 -5.88 -20.06 -6.58
N PRO A 111 -5.70 -18.94 -7.27
CA PRO A 111 -6.20 -17.62 -6.83
C PRO A 111 -7.69 -17.61 -6.50
N THR A 112 -8.48 -18.42 -7.18
CA THR A 112 -9.91 -18.67 -6.89
C THR A 112 -10.11 -19.24 -5.48
N SER A 113 -9.14 -19.96 -4.96
CA SER A 113 -9.20 -20.58 -3.64
C SER A 113 -8.82 -19.64 -2.48
N VAL A 114 -8.23 -18.48 -2.74
CA VAL A 114 -8.06 -17.44 -1.69
C VAL A 114 -9.43 -16.90 -1.28
N TYR A 115 -10.35 -16.72 -2.22
CA TYR A 115 -11.76 -16.40 -1.93
C TYR A 115 -12.45 -17.55 -1.17
N GLY A 116 -12.16 -18.80 -1.56
CA GLY A 116 -12.66 -19.98 -0.88
C GLY A 116 -12.22 -20.07 0.59
N VAL A 117 -11.02 -19.61 0.93
CA VAL A 117 -10.57 -19.54 2.34
C VAL A 117 -11.40 -18.54 3.14
N VAL A 118 -11.77 -17.40 2.54
CA VAL A 118 -12.63 -16.41 3.17
C VAL A 118 -14.04 -16.98 3.36
N ASP A 119 -14.61 -17.64 2.32
CA ASP A 119 -15.92 -18.27 2.38
C ASP A 119 -15.98 -19.41 3.42
N ASP A 120 -14.93 -20.22 3.53
CA ASP A 120 -14.85 -21.29 4.52
C ASP A 120 -14.80 -20.73 5.96
N ALA A 121 -14.01 -19.68 6.19
CA ALA A 121 -13.99 -18.99 7.49
C ALA A 121 -15.34 -18.37 7.82
N PHE A 122 -15.94 -17.70 6.85
CA PHE A 122 -17.24 -17.06 6.98
C PHE A 122 -18.35 -18.08 7.25
N GLY A 123 -18.38 -19.18 6.47
CA GLY A 123 -19.35 -20.26 6.63
C GLY A 123 -19.27 -20.92 8.00
N LYS A 124 -18.06 -21.30 8.45
CA LYS A 124 -17.87 -21.93 9.77
C LYS A 124 -18.26 -21.03 10.93
N GLY A 125 -17.97 -19.74 10.84
CA GLY A 125 -18.37 -18.78 11.87
C GLY A 125 -19.88 -18.57 11.91
N LEU A 126 -20.54 -18.50 10.75
CA LEU A 126 -22.01 -18.41 10.68
C LEU A 126 -22.68 -19.69 11.13
N ASP A 127 -22.16 -20.88 10.76
CA ASP A 127 -22.70 -22.18 11.20
C ASP A 127 -22.64 -22.29 12.72
N LEU A 128 -21.55 -21.90 13.37
CA LEU A 128 -21.44 -21.88 14.82
C LEU A 128 -22.43 -20.90 15.46
N SER A 129 -22.57 -19.72 14.90
CA SER A 129 -23.56 -18.73 15.35
C SER A 129 -24.97 -19.26 15.23
N ALA A 130 -25.31 -19.93 14.11
CA ALA A 130 -26.63 -20.53 13.88
C ALA A 130 -26.93 -21.67 14.88
N GLN A 131 -25.94 -22.53 15.16
CA GLN A 131 -26.10 -23.61 16.15
C GLN A 131 -26.37 -23.07 17.57
N LEU A 132 -25.66 -22.01 17.98
CA LEU A 132 -25.93 -21.35 19.27
C LEU A 132 -27.31 -20.68 19.30
N TRP A 133 -27.73 -20.11 18.17
CA TRP A 133 -29.05 -19.50 18.02
C TRP A 133 -30.18 -20.55 18.16
N GLU A 134 -30.01 -21.69 17.49
CA GLU A 134 -30.95 -22.83 17.57
C GLU A 134 -31.01 -23.40 18.99
N LYS A 135 -29.84 -23.58 19.64
CA LYS A 135 -29.78 -24.05 21.04
C LYS A 135 -30.54 -23.10 21.98
N ALA A 136 -30.32 -21.78 21.83
CA ALA A 136 -31.04 -20.79 22.62
C ALA A 136 -32.55 -20.84 22.42
N GLY A 137 -33.01 -21.09 21.19
CA GLY A 137 -34.43 -21.22 20.85
C GLY A 137 -35.10 -22.48 21.43
N ASN A 138 -34.33 -23.55 21.66
CA ASN A 138 -34.82 -24.83 22.18
C ASN A 138 -34.85 -24.90 23.71
N ARG A 139 -34.38 -23.87 24.43
CA ARG A 139 -34.40 -23.81 25.89
C ARG A 139 -35.82 -23.57 26.44
N GLY A 140 -36.13 -24.20 27.56
CA GLY A 140 -37.39 -24.02 28.23
C GLY A 140 -37.54 -22.69 28.98
N TRP A 141 -38.76 -22.34 29.35
CA TRP A 141 -39.08 -21.09 30.07
C TRP A 141 -38.32 -20.91 31.40
N SER A 142 -37.88 -22.00 32.04
CA SER A 142 -37.08 -21.95 33.27
C SER A 142 -35.63 -21.50 33.05
N GLU A 143 -35.15 -21.57 31.82
CA GLU A 143 -33.74 -21.29 31.43
C GLU A 143 -33.58 -20.02 30.58
N THR A 144 -34.56 -19.12 30.64
CA THR A 144 -34.57 -17.88 29.82
C THR A 144 -33.28 -17.06 29.95
N GLY A 145 -32.66 -17.02 31.13
CA GLY A 145 -31.39 -16.31 31.34
C GLY A 145 -30.22 -16.91 30.56
N MET A 146 -30.16 -18.25 30.45
CA MET A 146 -29.14 -18.93 29.65
C MET A 146 -29.39 -18.74 28.14
N ALA A 147 -30.65 -18.80 27.72
CA ALA A 147 -31.05 -18.58 26.34
C ALA A 147 -30.62 -17.17 25.84
N VAL A 148 -30.84 -16.13 26.65
CA VAL A 148 -30.39 -14.77 26.33
C VAL A 148 -28.86 -14.72 26.22
N GLY A 149 -28.12 -15.40 27.09
CA GLY A 149 -26.67 -15.49 27.01
C GLY A 149 -26.16 -16.13 25.71
N GLU A 150 -26.84 -17.21 25.26
CA GLU A 150 -26.53 -17.92 24.02
C GLU A 150 -26.83 -17.05 22.76
N TYR A 151 -27.93 -16.29 22.74
CA TYR A 151 -28.20 -15.32 21.67
C TYR A 151 -27.13 -14.24 21.59
N ILE A 152 -26.68 -13.71 22.75
CA ILE A 152 -25.58 -12.72 22.78
C ILE A 152 -24.30 -13.33 22.23
N ASN A 153 -23.95 -14.56 22.60
CA ASN A 153 -22.79 -15.27 22.09
C ASN A 153 -22.87 -15.51 20.58
N ALA A 154 -24.01 -15.91 20.07
CA ALA A 154 -24.24 -16.06 18.63
C ALA A 154 -24.01 -14.77 17.88
N CYS A 155 -24.52 -13.65 18.39
CA CYS A 155 -24.28 -12.31 17.80
C CYS A 155 -22.80 -11.91 17.86
N ILE A 156 -22.08 -12.18 18.96
CA ILE A 156 -20.65 -11.87 19.08
C ILE A 156 -19.83 -12.67 18.07
N ILE A 157 -20.10 -13.96 17.90
CA ILE A 157 -19.41 -14.83 16.96
C ILE A 157 -19.69 -14.39 15.51
N ALA A 158 -20.94 -14.08 15.16
CA ALA A 158 -21.30 -13.57 13.85
C ALA A 158 -20.56 -12.25 13.55
N LEU A 159 -20.51 -11.33 14.52
CA LEU A 159 -19.81 -10.08 14.39
C LEU A 159 -18.28 -10.27 14.22
N ALA A 160 -17.70 -11.15 15.04
CA ALA A 160 -16.27 -11.48 14.96
C ALA A 160 -15.89 -12.04 13.58
N THR A 161 -16.75 -12.90 13.03
CA THR A 161 -16.58 -13.48 11.69
C THR A 161 -16.66 -12.41 10.59
N LEU A 162 -17.64 -11.50 10.67
CA LEU A 162 -17.79 -10.39 9.71
C LEU A 162 -16.62 -9.42 9.76
N ILE A 163 -16.08 -9.13 10.93
CA ILE A 163 -14.93 -8.23 11.12
C ILE A 163 -13.70 -8.71 10.34
N ILE A 164 -13.49 -10.01 10.20
CA ILE A 164 -12.38 -10.56 9.40
C ILE A 164 -12.77 -10.73 7.94
N ALA A 165 -13.91 -11.38 7.67
CA ALA A 165 -14.25 -11.84 6.32
C ALA A 165 -14.49 -10.69 5.34
N LEU A 166 -15.22 -9.64 5.73
CA LEU A 166 -15.53 -8.52 4.84
C LEU A 166 -14.29 -7.74 4.41
N PRO A 167 -13.42 -7.26 5.32
CA PRO A 167 -12.22 -6.54 4.90
C PRO A 167 -11.25 -7.43 4.13
N ALA A 168 -11.12 -8.70 4.50
CA ALA A 168 -10.26 -9.64 3.81
C ALA A 168 -10.67 -9.84 2.36
N GLY A 169 -11.94 -10.12 2.09
CA GLY A 169 -12.47 -10.24 0.74
C GLY A 169 -12.32 -8.96 -0.07
N ALA A 170 -12.64 -7.81 0.52
CA ALA A 170 -12.49 -6.51 -0.13
C ALA A 170 -11.03 -6.20 -0.49
N MET A 171 -10.07 -6.51 0.37
CA MET A 171 -8.64 -6.28 0.10
C MET A 171 -8.11 -7.17 -1.04
N ILE A 172 -8.55 -8.44 -1.11
CA ILE A 172 -8.17 -9.34 -2.20
C ILE A 172 -8.68 -8.78 -3.53
N VAL A 173 -9.97 -8.43 -3.60
CA VAL A 173 -10.58 -7.84 -4.80
C VAL A 173 -9.85 -6.56 -5.21
N MET A 174 -9.55 -5.67 -4.26
CA MET A 174 -8.81 -4.43 -4.52
C MET A 174 -7.41 -4.70 -5.09
N ALA A 175 -6.66 -5.63 -4.50
CA ALA A 175 -5.32 -5.96 -4.95
C ALA A 175 -5.32 -6.53 -6.38
N LYS A 176 -6.26 -7.43 -6.68
CA LYS A 176 -6.45 -7.98 -8.02
C LYS A 176 -6.91 -6.94 -9.03
N ALA A 177 -7.80 -6.03 -8.64
CA ALA A 177 -8.24 -4.94 -9.50
C ALA A 177 -7.06 -4.01 -9.85
N VAL A 178 -6.25 -3.61 -8.87
CA VAL A 178 -5.06 -2.80 -9.11
C VAL A 178 -4.08 -3.52 -10.05
N LEU A 179 -3.80 -4.81 -9.78
CA LEU A 179 -2.93 -5.61 -10.65
C LEU A 179 -3.44 -5.62 -12.10
N SER A 180 -4.71 -5.94 -12.31
CA SER A 180 -5.29 -6.02 -13.64
C SER A 180 -5.34 -4.67 -14.36
N ILE A 181 -5.67 -3.58 -13.66
CA ILE A 181 -5.63 -2.24 -14.25
C ILE A 181 -4.20 -1.89 -14.69
N MET A 182 -3.21 -2.16 -13.85
CA MET A 182 -1.81 -1.91 -14.20
C MET A 182 -1.33 -2.78 -15.36
N LEU A 183 -1.76 -4.04 -15.45
CA LEU A 183 -1.46 -4.91 -16.58
C LEU A 183 -2.13 -4.41 -17.87
N GLY A 184 -3.37 -3.93 -17.82
CA GLY A 184 -4.04 -3.38 -18.99
C GLY A 184 -3.31 -2.20 -19.63
N ILE A 185 -2.77 -1.29 -18.84
CA ILE A 185 -1.99 -0.13 -19.33
C ILE A 185 -0.49 -0.43 -19.48
N GLY A 186 -0.06 -1.65 -19.16
CA GLY A 186 1.34 -2.08 -19.15
C GLY A 186 2.12 -1.87 -20.44
N PRO A 187 1.56 -2.12 -21.66
CA PRO A 187 2.29 -1.91 -22.90
C PRO A 187 2.87 -0.50 -23.04
N LEU A 188 2.16 0.52 -22.55
CA LEU A 188 2.66 1.89 -22.51
C LEU A 188 3.94 2.02 -21.68
N PHE A 189 3.95 1.44 -20.48
CA PHE A 189 5.11 1.52 -19.58
C PHE A 189 6.28 0.69 -20.10
N VAL A 190 6.02 -0.49 -20.70
CA VAL A 190 7.07 -1.30 -21.34
C VAL A 190 7.68 -0.52 -22.50
N MET A 191 6.89 0.21 -23.28
CA MET A 191 7.40 1.09 -24.34
C MET A 191 8.32 2.19 -23.78
N LEU A 192 8.00 2.79 -22.65
CA LEU A 192 8.82 3.82 -22.00
C LEU A 192 10.19 3.31 -21.55
N LEU A 193 10.40 2.01 -21.46
CA LEU A 193 11.72 1.39 -21.20
C LEU A 193 12.71 1.58 -22.36
N MET A 194 12.24 1.92 -23.55
CA MET A 194 13.09 2.15 -24.72
C MET A 194 14.08 3.28 -24.49
N TRP A 195 13.64 4.37 -23.84
CA TRP A 195 14.43 5.58 -23.66
C TRP A 195 14.91 5.75 -22.21
N ALA A 196 16.18 6.12 -22.04
CA ALA A 196 16.78 6.31 -20.71
C ALA A 196 16.03 7.33 -19.82
N PRO A 197 15.56 8.50 -20.33
CA PRO A 197 14.86 9.47 -19.50
C PRO A 197 13.51 8.99 -18.99
N THR A 198 12.84 8.11 -19.74
CA THR A 198 11.50 7.62 -19.41
C THR A 198 11.49 6.30 -18.64
N LYS A 199 12.63 5.65 -18.51
CA LYS A 199 12.78 4.37 -17.77
C LYS A 199 12.21 4.44 -16.36
N GLN A 200 12.32 5.56 -15.67
CA GLN A 200 11.79 5.75 -14.32
C GLN A 200 10.28 5.54 -14.22
N PHE A 201 9.52 5.76 -15.30
CA PHE A 201 8.07 5.49 -15.30
C PHE A 201 7.80 3.99 -15.35
N PHE A 202 8.58 3.23 -16.13
CA PHE A 202 8.53 1.77 -16.10
C PHE A 202 8.87 1.22 -14.72
N ASP A 203 9.95 1.71 -14.10
CA ASP A 203 10.38 1.26 -12.78
C ASP A 203 9.28 1.48 -11.72
N ARG A 204 8.59 2.61 -11.78
CA ARG A 204 7.45 2.90 -10.90
C ARG A 204 6.24 2.01 -11.17
N TRP A 205 5.88 1.84 -12.44
CA TRP A 205 4.79 0.93 -12.83
C TRP A 205 5.09 -0.50 -12.38
N PHE A 206 6.28 -0.99 -12.63
CA PHE A 206 6.72 -2.32 -12.20
C PHE A 206 6.66 -2.48 -10.67
N SER A 207 7.06 -1.46 -9.93
CA SER A 207 6.94 -1.45 -8.47
C SER A 207 5.48 -1.58 -8.02
N VAL A 208 4.53 -0.91 -8.67
CA VAL A 208 3.10 -1.03 -8.35
C VAL A 208 2.57 -2.43 -8.66
N VAL A 209 2.95 -3.01 -9.80
CA VAL A 209 2.60 -4.40 -10.18
C VAL A 209 3.13 -5.39 -9.13
N MET A 210 4.40 -5.25 -8.74
CA MET A 210 5.01 -6.11 -7.71
C MET A 210 4.40 -5.90 -6.34
N THR A 211 4.00 -4.66 -6.00
CA THR A 211 3.27 -4.38 -4.75
C THR A 211 1.94 -5.15 -4.71
N ALA A 212 1.18 -5.12 -5.79
CA ALA A 212 -0.10 -5.83 -5.87
C ALA A 212 0.10 -7.36 -5.79
N LEU A 213 1.12 -7.90 -6.43
CA LEU A 213 1.49 -9.32 -6.33
C LEU A 213 1.82 -9.74 -4.89
N PHE A 214 2.72 -9.01 -4.24
CA PHE A 214 3.08 -9.29 -2.84
C PHE A 214 1.91 -9.07 -1.90
N GLN A 215 1.04 -8.11 -2.18
CA GLN A 215 -0.16 -7.89 -1.40
C GLN A 215 -1.08 -9.12 -1.46
N ILE A 216 -1.36 -9.67 -2.64
CA ILE A 216 -2.19 -10.87 -2.79
C ILE A 216 -1.55 -12.07 -2.07
N ALA A 217 -0.24 -12.28 -2.25
CA ALA A 217 0.49 -13.36 -1.61
C ALA A 217 0.48 -13.27 -0.06
N LEU A 218 0.75 -12.07 0.48
CA LEU A 218 0.73 -11.84 1.92
C LEU A 218 -0.69 -11.93 2.50
N LEU A 219 -1.70 -11.46 1.76
CA LEU A 219 -3.10 -11.64 2.16
C LEU A 219 -3.46 -13.14 2.25
N ALA A 220 -3.05 -13.95 1.26
CA ALA A 220 -3.25 -15.39 1.30
C ALA A 220 -2.59 -16.04 2.53
N ALA A 221 -1.36 -15.65 2.86
CA ALA A 221 -0.64 -16.13 4.05
C ALA A 221 -1.35 -15.75 5.36
N VAL A 222 -1.71 -14.48 5.51
CA VAL A 222 -2.36 -13.96 6.72
C VAL A 222 -3.76 -14.57 6.90
N LEU A 223 -4.51 -14.73 5.80
CA LEU A 223 -5.82 -15.39 5.84
C LEU A 223 -5.72 -16.86 6.23
N SER A 224 -4.76 -17.59 5.66
CA SER A 224 -4.53 -18.99 6.07
C SER A 224 -4.13 -19.12 7.54
N PHE A 225 -3.31 -18.18 8.04
CA PHE A 225 -2.98 -18.12 9.46
C PHE A 225 -4.21 -17.74 10.32
N ALA A 226 -4.95 -16.71 9.91
CA ALA A 226 -6.15 -16.27 10.60
C ALA A 226 -7.21 -17.39 10.68
N MET A 227 -7.37 -18.18 9.60
CA MET A 227 -8.27 -19.32 9.57
C MET A 227 -7.85 -20.42 10.55
N LYS A 228 -6.55 -20.76 10.61
CA LYS A 228 -6.06 -21.73 11.60
C LYS A 228 -6.26 -21.24 13.02
N ALA A 229 -5.99 -19.97 13.29
CA ALA A 229 -6.25 -19.37 14.60
C ALA A 229 -7.75 -19.39 14.94
N PHE A 230 -8.60 -18.97 13.99
CA PHE A 230 -10.07 -18.99 14.18
C PHE A 230 -10.57 -20.39 14.54
N LEU A 231 -10.17 -21.41 13.78
CA LEU A 231 -10.56 -22.81 14.04
C LEU A 231 -10.05 -23.35 15.38
N ALA A 232 -8.85 -22.89 15.82
CA ALA A 232 -8.32 -23.26 17.12
C ALA A 232 -9.15 -22.70 18.30
N PHE A 233 -9.80 -21.55 18.11
CA PHE A 233 -10.70 -20.96 19.12
C PHE A 233 -12.14 -21.46 19.01
N VAL A 234 -12.61 -21.76 17.81
CA VAL A 234 -13.96 -22.25 17.54
C VAL A 234 -14.11 -23.76 17.89
N GLY A 235 -13.06 -24.54 17.58
CA GLY A 235 -13.09 -26.00 17.78
C GLY A 235 -13.37 -26.46 19.21
N PRO A 236 -12.81 -25.82 20.27
CA PRO A 236 -13.07 -26.17 21.66
C PRO A 236 -14.42 -25.69 22.21
N VAL A 237 -15.22 -24.93 21.44
CA VAL A 237 -16.55 -24.49 21.90
C VAL A 237 -17.49 -25.69 21.93
N GLU A 238 -17.60 -26.29 23.11
CA GLU A 238 -18.58 -27.37 23.36
C GLU A 238 -19.97 -26.75 23.40
N ILE A 239 -20.72 -26.91 22.31
CA ILE A 239 -22.08 -26.41 22.18
C ILE A 239 -23.04 -27.13 23.15
N ASP A 240 -22.72 -28.36 23.50
CA ASP A 240 -23.54 -29.19 24.39
C ASP A 240 -23.29 -28.98 25.89
N SER A 241 -22.27 -28.20 26.26
CA SER A 241 -22.03 -27.94 27.68
C SER A 241 -23.04 -26.92 28.24
N ASP A 242 -23.43 -27.11 29.49
CA ASP A 242 -24.31 -26.18 30.24
C ASP A 242 -23.57 -24.87 30.63
N GLN A 243 -22.30 -24.76 30.29
CA GLN A 243 -21.52 -23.57 30.56
C GLN A 243 -21.75 -22.52 29.47
N ASN A 244 -21.90 -21.26 29.89
CA ASN A 244 -22.04 -20.13 28.95
C ASN A 244 -20.71 -19.82 28.29
N PRO A 245 -20.57 -19.98 26.94
CA PRO A 245 -19.31 -19.74 26.22
C PRO A 245 -18.95 -18.24 26.02
N LEU A 246 -19.49 -17.34 26.86
CA LEU A 246 -19.28 -15.91 26.73
C LEU A 246 -17.79 -15.51 26.68
N PHE A 247 -16.97 -16.14 27.54
CA PHE A 247 -15.53 -15.84 27.58
C PHE A 247 -14.84 -16.24 26.26
N THR A 248 -15.15 -17.40 25.71
CA THR A 248 -14.63 -17.90 24.43
C THR A 248 -15.09 -17.03 23.26
N SER A 249 -16.36 -16.60 23.28
CA SER A 249 -16.90 -15.68 22.26
C SER A 249 -16.21 -14.32 22.26
N LEU A 250 -15.92 -13.77 23.45
CA LEU A 250 -15.15 -12.53 23.59
C LEU A 250 -13.70 -12.70 23.16
N GLN A 251 -13.04 -13.83 23.48
CA GLN A 251 -11.70 -14.14 22.98
C GLN A 251 -11.68 -14.16 21.45
N LEU A 252 -12.66 -14.80 20.82
CA LEU A 252 -12.77 -14.82 19.36
C LEU A 252 -12.89 -13.43 18.76
N LEU A 253 -13.70 -12.55 19.37
CA LEU A 253 -13.84 -11.17 18.93
C LEU A 253 -12.53 -10.38 19.05
N VAL A 254 -11.78 -10.56 20.15
CA VAL A 254 -10.45 -9.94 20.32
C VAL A 254 -9.47 -10.47 19.28
N VAL A 255 -9.40 -11.79 19.07
CA VAL A 255 -8.54 -12.39 18.05
C VAL A 255 -8.89 -11.87 16.66
N SER A 256 -10.19 -11.79 16.33
CA SER A 256 -10.67 -11.25 15.06
C SER A 256 -10.23 -9.79 14.86
N SER A 257 -10.29 -8.97 15.90
CA SER A 257 -9.83 -7.57 15.85
C SER A 257 -8.33 -7.45 15.65
N VAL A 258 -7.54 -8.32 16.29
CA VAL A 258 -6.08 -8.37 16.08
C VAL A 258 -5.74 -8.81 14.66
N MET A 259 -6.43 -9.83 14.14
CA MET A 259 -6.25 -10.30 12.76
C MET A 259 -6.64 -9.22 11.74
N LEU A 260 -7.70 -8.47 11.98
CA LEU A 260 -8.07 -7.31 11.17
C LEU A 260 -6.94 -6.28 11.13
N TYR A 261 -6.32 -5.96 12.26
CA TYR A 261 -5.18 -5.05 12.30
C TYR A 261 -3.98 -5.56 11.48
N ILE A 262 -3.70 -6.86 11.57
CA ILE A 262 -2.64 -7.51 10.77
C ILE A 262 -2.96 -7.39 9.27
N LEU A 263 -4.21 -7.66 8.87
CA LEU A 263 -4.66 -7.52 7.47
C LEU A 263 -4.42 -6.10 6.91
N TYR A 264 -4.75 -5.07 7.69
CA TYR A 264 -4.48 -3.69 7.26
C TYR A 264 -2.98 -3.39 7.08
N LYS A 265 -2.13 -4.04 7.88
CA LYS A 265 -0.67 -3.89 7.79
C LYS A 265 -0.04 -4.61 6.60
N VAL A 266 -0.72 -5.55 5.99
CA VAL A 266 -0.25 -6.26 4.78
C VAL A 266 0.11 -5.28 3.67
N ASN A 267 -0.70 -4.25 3.45
CA ASN A 267 -0.44 -3.24 2.41
C ASN A 267 0.90 -2.52 2.61
N ASP A 268 1.21 -2.16 3.86
CA ASP A 268 2.46 -1.49 4.20
C ASP A 268 3.68 -2.38 3.93
N TYR A 269 3.59 -3.67 4.26
CA TYR A 269 4.66 -4.64 4.03
C TYR A 269 4.82 -4.98 2.54
N ALA A 270 3.72 -5.16 1.81
CA ALA A 270 3.76 -5.40 0.37
C ALA A 270 4.45 -4.24 -0.38
N ALA A 271 4.10 -3.00 -0.04
CA ALA A 271 4.72 -1.81 -0.62
C ALA A 271 6.21 -1.71 -0.30
N GLN A 272 6.63 -2.11 0.90
CA GLN A 272 8.04 -2.12 1.28
C GLN A 272 8.84 -3.19 0.52
N LEU A 273 8.29 -4.38 0.34
CA LEU A 273 8.91 -5.45 -0.42
C LEU A 273 9.09 -5.06 -1.89
N ALA A 274 8.06 -4.48 -2.49
CA ALA A 274 8.09 -4.05 -3.88
C ALA A 274 8.94 -2.79 -4.10
N GLY A 275 8.91 -1.84 -3.17
CA GLY A 275 9.71 -0.61 -3.24
C GLY A 275 11.21 -0.88 -3.25
N GLY A 276 11.64 -1.99 -2.67
CA GLY A 276 13.02 -2.48 -2.73
C GLY A 276 13.46 -2.96 -4.13
N MET A 277 12.53 -3.31 -5.01
CA MET A 277 12.82 -3.83 -6.34
C MET A 277 12.90 -2.76 -7.43
N SER A 278 12.29 -1.59 -7.21
CA SER A 278 12.21 -0.51 -8.21
C SER A 278 13.46 0.35 -8.31
N SER A 279 14.46 0.14 -7.47
CA SER A 279 15.65 0.99 -7.42
C SER A 279 16.92 0.15 -7.44
N ALA A 280 17.62 0.13 -8.56
CA ALA A 280 19.02 -0.29 -8.64
C ALA A 280 19.96 0.63 -7.81
N ALA A 281 19.41 1.55 -7.05
CA ALA A 281 20.07 2.50 -6.16
C ALA A 281 19.50 2.42 -4.74
N ILE A 282 19.29 1.22 -4.20
CA ILE A 282 19.14 1.11 -2.76
C ILE A 282 20.52 1.16 -2.16
N THR A 283 20.95 2.38 -1.88
CA THR A 283 22.01 2.62 -0.93
C THR A 283 21.52 2.09 0.42
N PHE A 284 22.34 1.27 1.10
CA PHE A 284 22.11 0.75 2.46
C PHE A 284 21.63 1.84 3.45
N GLY A 285 21.96 3.11 3.17
CA GLY A 285 21.48 4.30 3.87
C GLY A 285 20.01 4.64 3.66
N GLY A 286 19.37 4.21 2.56
CA GLY A 286 17.94 4.39 2.30
C GLY A 286 17.11 3.40 3.12
N MET A 287 17.56 2.14 3.24
CA MET A 287 16.93 1.13 4.10
C MET A 287 17.03 1.50 5.58
N ALA A 288 18.19 1.99 6.03
CA ALA A 288 18.36 2.47 7.40
C ALA A 288 17.45 3.68 7.71
N ARG A 289 17.24 4.59 6.75
CA ARG A 289 16.29 5.72 6.90
C ARG A 289 14.82 5.30 6.89
N SER A 290 14.44 4.30 6.09
CA SER A 290 13.07 3.77 6.11
C SER A 290 12.80 2.98 7.39
N ALA A 291 13.74 2.17 7.88
CA ALA A 291 13.62 1.49 9.16
C ALA A 291 13.56 2.48 10.34
N ALA A 292 14.41 3.52 10.35
CA ALA A 292 14.35 4.60 11.35
C ALA A 292 13.04 5.42 11.23
N GLY A 293 12.50 5.57 10.00
CA GLY A 293 11.22 6.21 9.74
C GLY A 293 10.03 5.43 10.29
N MET A 294 10.09 4.10 10.28
CA MET A 294 9.06 3.23 10.87
C MET A 294 9.08 3.23 12.39
N ALA A 295 10.26 3.21 13.00
CA ALA A 295 10.41 3.32 14.44
C ALA A 295 9.91 4.67 15.00
N SER A 296 9.90 5.72 14.17
CA SER A 296 9.44 7.08 14.53
C SER A 296 8.01 7.41 14.05
N ALA A 297 7.29 6.47 13.43
CA ALA A 297 5.94 6.72 12.89
C ALA A 297 4.92 7.20 13.95
N PRO A 298 4.84 6.60 15.16
CA PRO A 298 3.98 7.13 16.22
C PRO A 298 4.40 8.54 16.67
N GLY A 299 5.71 8.82 16.71
CA GLY A 299 6.24 10.13 17.07
C GLY A 299 6.01 11.20 16.00
N ARG A 300 5.93 10.82 14.71
CA ARG A 300 5.65 11.75 13.61
C ARG A 300 4.19 12.20 13.56
N ALA A 301 3.23 11.30 13.84
CA ALA A 301 1.82 11.67 13.94
C ALA A 301 1.59 12.62 15.13
N ALA A 302 2.17 12.32 16.30
CA ALA A 302 2.14 13.19 17.46
C ALA A 302 2.93 14.50 17.22
N GLY A 303 4.07 14.43 16.51
CA GLY A 303 4.87 15.58 16.10
C GLY A 303 4.15 16.48 15.10
N GLY A 304 3.39 15.91 14.16
CA GLY A 304 2.57 16.63 13.19
C GLY A 304 1.46 17.44 13.86
N LEU A 305 0.70 16.84 14.76
CA LEU A 305 -0.33 17.50 15.55
C LEU A 305 0.26 18.57 16.48
N ASN A 306 1.37 18.28 17.14
CA ASN A 306 2.05 19.23 18.00
C ASN A 306 2.65 20.42 17.22
N ASN A 307 3.10 20.18 15.98
CA ASN A 307 3.61 21.24 15.11
C ASN A 307 2.48 22.12 14.52
N MET A 308 1.28 21.58 14.39
CA MET A 308 0.10 22.32 13.95
C MET A 308 -0.42 23.25 15.07
N VAL A 309 -0.37 22.78 16.32
CA VAL A 309 -0.83 23.56 17.50
C VAL A 309 0.27 24.49 18.02
N ASN A 310 1.53 24.08 17.95
CA ASN A 310 2.69 24.79 18.48
C ASN A 310 3.84 24.82 17.46
N PRO A 311 3.71 25.57 16.35
CA PRO A 311 4.69 25.60 15.28
C PRO A 311 6.02 26.20 15.75
N THR A 312 7.11 25.67 15.21
CA THR A 312 8.45 26.24 15.40
C THR A 312 8.58 27.51 14.55
N SER A 313 9.13 28.54 15.14
CA SER A 313 9.43 29.82 14.44
C SER A 313 10.78 30.38 14.87
N THR A 314 11.45 31.06 13.97
CA THR A 314 12.71 31.72 14.28
C THR A 314 12.40 33.15 14.73
N ARG A 315 12.74 33.47 15.96
CA ARG A 315 12.57 34.80 16.54
C ARG A 315 13.83 35.21 17.31
N LEU A 316 13.91 36.50 17.66
CA LEU A 316 14.94 36.98 18.56
C LEU A 316 14.68 36.46 19.98
N ASP A 317 15.70 35.85 20.56
CA ASP A 317 15.68 35.40 21.96
C ASP A 317 15.81 36.65 22.89
N PRO A 318 14.81 36.91 23.76
CA PRO A 318 14.87 38.05 24.65
C PRO A 318 15.99 37.95 25.69
N ARG A 319 16.66 36.81 25.85
CA ARG A 319 17.79 36.64 26.76
C ARG A 319 19.11 37.00 26.12
N THR A 320 19.35 36.55 24.88
CA THR A 320 20.63 36.65 24.22
C THR A 320 20.68 37.71 23.11
N GLY A 321 19.51 38.16 22.62
CA GLY A 321 19.39 39.07 21.49
C GLY A 321 19.69 38.41 20.12
N HIS A 322 20.04 37.12 20.09
CA HIS A 322 20.31 36.39 18.84
C HIS A 322 19.06 35.71 18.30
N GLN A 323 19.12 35.32 17.04
CA GLN A 323 18.01 34.58 16.43
C GLN A 323 18.04 33.11 16.88
N THR A 324 16.96 32.65 17.49
CA THR A 324 16.76 31.27 17.89
C THR A 324 15.50 30.69 17.29
N THR A 325 15.57 29.42 16.88
CA THR A 325 14.44 28.66 16.39
C THR A 325 13.89 27.85 17.56
N ALA A 326 12.70 28.21 18.03
CA ALA A 326 12.04 27.54 19.14
C ALA A 326 10.52 27.42 18.85
N ARG A 327 9.82 26.68 19.68
CA ARG A 327 8.37 26.53 19.58
C ARG A 327 7.66 27.80 20.02
N ARG A 328 6.47 28.04 19.49
CA ARG A 328 5.67 29.23 19.82
C ARG A 328 5.45 29.42 21.33
N SER A 329 5.20 28.32 22.05
CA SER A 329 5.04 28.33 23.50
C SER A 329 6.31 28.77 24.25
N GLU A 330 7.48 28.35 23.77
CA GLU A 330 8.78 28.70 24.33
C GLU A 330 9.08 30.18 24.10
N HIS A 331 8.83 30.69 22.89
CA HIS A 331 8.97 32.12 22.60
C HIS A 331 8.02 33.01 23.46
N LEU A 332 6.79 32.53 23.71
CA LEU A 332 5.84 33.25 24.57
C LEU A 332 6.30 33.22 26.05
N ALA A 333 6.84 32.12 26.54
CA ALA A 333 7.39 32.01 27.88
C ALA A 333 8.62 32.91 28.06
N MET A 334 9.53 32.95 27.08
CA MET A 334 10.70 33.84 27.06
C MET A 334 10.27 35.31 27.01
N GLY A 335 9.25 35.66 26.19
CA GLY A 335 8.78 37.02 26.02
C GLY A 335 8.10 37.61 27.26
N ARG A 336 7.32 36.82 28.01
CA ARG A 336 6.56 37.31 29.17
C ARG A 336 7.41 37.75 30.36
N SER A 337 8.58 37.11 30.57
CA SER A 337 9.36 37.32 31.79
C SER A 337 10.48 38.37 31.67
N ILE A 338 11.00 38.66 30.48
CA ILE A 338 12.29 39.35 30.29
C ILE A 338 12.22 40.50 29.26
N TRP A 339 11.15 40.56 28.48
CA TRP A 339 11.03 41.43 27.30
C TRP A 339 11.37 42.90 27.55
N ALA A 340 10.98 43.48 28.69
CA ALA A 340 11.18 44.89 28.96
C ALA A 340 12.55 45.23 29.57
N ARG A 341 13.33 44.25 30.03
CA ARG A 341 14.53 44.50 30.84
C ARG A 341 15.86 44.03 30.20
N ASN A 342 15.83 43.37 29.06
CA ASN A 342 17.05 42.87 28.42
C ASN A 342 17.55 43.86 27.35
N PRO A 343 18.69 44.56 27.55
CA PRO A 343 19.27 45.49 26.58
C PRO A 343 19.67 44.80 25.30
N ALA A 344 20.24 43.58 25.34
CA ALA A 344 20.65 42.82 24.18
C ALA A 344 19.48 42.51 23.24
N TYR A 345 18.32 42.20 23.79
CA TYR A 345 17.10 42.01 23.00
C TYR A 345 16.65 43.29 22.28
N ARG A 346 16.71 44.42 22.96
CA ARG A 346 16.34 45.72 22.37
C ARG A 346 17.29 46.13 21.25
N ASP A 347 18.58 45.86 21.43
CA ASP A 347 19.59 46.18 20.41
C ASP A 347 19.45 45.25 19.19
N GLY A 348 19.20 43.96 19.37
CA GLY A 348 18.90 43.03 18.30
C GLY A 348 17.61 43.39 17.52
N VAL A 349 16.58 43.91 18.19
CA VAL A 349 15.37 44.41 17.53
C VAL A 349 15.69 45.66 16.71
N LYS A 350 16.46 46.61 17.25
CA LYS A 350 16.89 47.83 16.54
C LYS A 350 17.70 47.49 15.29
N GLU A 351 18.64 46.53 15.37
CA GLU A 351 19.45 46.06 14.26
C GLU A 351 18.62 45.45 13.13
N ARG A 352 17.60 44.66 13.49
CA ARG A 352 16.66 44.11 12.49
C ARG A 352 15.82 45.18 11.85
N LEU A 353 15.32 46.15 12.61
CA LEU A 353 14.57 47.28 12.05
C LEU A 353 15.46 48.11 11.13
N ALA A 354 16.69 48.42 11.52
CA ALA A 354 17.63 49.14 10.71
C ALA A 354 17.98 48.39 9.41
N SER A 355 18.17 47.05 9.47
CA SER A 355 18.42 46.25 8.29
C SER A 355 17.20 46.14 7.36
N ALA A 356 15.99 46.15 7.90
CA ALA A 356 14.77 46.15 7.10
C ALA A 356 14.49 47.50 6.44
N TRP A 357 14.81 48.60 7.10
CA TRP A 357 14.67 49.95 6.55
C TRP A 357 15.78 50.31 5.57
N GLY A 358 17.00 49.81 5.78
CA GLY A 358 18.13 50.00 4.84
C GLY A 358 17.93 49.32 3.48
N LYS A 359 16.94 48.47 3.32
CA LYS A 359 16.55 47.83 2.07
C LYS A 359 15.50 48.58 1.27
N GLN A 360 14.98 49.71 1.75
CA GLN A 360 14.06 50.56 0.99
C GLN A 360 14.87 51.52 0.13
N PRO A 361 14.72 51.50 -1.23
CA PRO A 361 15.35 52.49 -2.08
C PRO A 361 14.70 53.87 -1.79
N GLY A 362 15.44 54.73 -1.20
CA GLY A 362 15.08 56.16 -1.17
C GLY A 362 14.83 56.83 0.17
N GLY A 363 15.42 56.40 1.27
CA GLY A 363 15.22 57.08 2.57
C GLY A 363 16.52 57.53 3.26
N LYS A 364 17.25 58.53 2.74
CA LYS A 364 18.14 59.35 3.55
C LYS A 364 17.25 60.39 4.23
N VAL A 365 17.02 60.24 5.53
CA VAL A 365 16.59 61.38 6.35
C VAL A 365 17.87 62.08 6.79
N GLU A 366 18.26 63.14 6.10
CA GLU A 366 19.14 64.14 6.67
C GLU A 366 18.41 64.91 7.76
N LYS A 367 19.15 65.17 8.84
CA LYS A 367 18.67 66.00 9.95
C LYS A 367 18.20 67.33 9.53
#